data_ce40f2e52915077ba6bad392022c3e66
#
_entry.id   ce40f2e52915077ba6bad392022c3e66
#
_cell.length_a   1.000
_cell.length_b   1.000
_cell.length_c   1.000
_cell.angle_alpha   90.00
_cell.angle_beta   90.00
_cell.angle_gamma   90.00
#
_symmetry.space_group_name_H-M   'P 1'
#
loop_
_entity.id
_entity.type
_entity.pdbx_description
1 polymer ?
#
loop_
_entity_poly.entity_id
_entity_poly.type
_entity_poly.pdbx_seq_one_letter_code
_entity_poly.pdbx_strand_id
1 'polypeptide(L)'
;SSAASDVYKRQLVFELSDKGVPIYGCNRGVGWNKDKKVTKEFVSQFNKNMLHSHSVGVGESASIEEARGAMVIRLNNLLVGCTGLSPEIVQLMAEMLNRSITPLFPKRGSVGEADIVNLSHLGLVLIGEGKVLYKGAVVLAAEAFAKEGLEPVVLLEKDGLAILSSNALSAAMACEAY
;
A
#
# COMPACT_ATOMS: atom_id res chain seq x y z
N SER A 1 0.02 1.73 22.38
CA SER A 1 -1.45 1.70 22.31
C SER A 1 -1.99 1.60 20.88
N SER A 2 -1.42 2.28 19.88
CA SER A 2 -1.86 2.13 18.48
C SER A 2 -1.56 0.73 17.92
N ALA A 3 -0.36 0.20 18.12
CA ALA A 3 0.02 -1.13 17.66
C ALA A 3 -0.89 -2.25 18.20
N ALA A 4 -1.33 -2.16 19.46
CA ALA A 4 -2.27 -3.11 20.05
C ALA A 4 -3.66 -3.04 19.38
N SER A 5 -4.11 -1.84 18.99
CA SER A 5 -5.35 -1.66 18.24
C SER A 5 -5.28 -2.26 16.84
N ASP A 6 -4.15 -2.13 16.14
CA ASP A 6 -3.93 -2.71 14.82
C ASP A 6 -3.94 -4.24 14.87
N VAL A 7 -3.22 -4.82 15.81
CA VAL A 7 -3.18 -6.27 16.03
C VAL A 7 -4.59 -6.81 16.32
N TYR A 8 -5.36 -6.16 17.19
CA TYR A 8 -6.73 -6.57 17.50
C TYR A 8 -7.66 -6.54 16.27
N LYS A 9 -7.61 -5.44 15.50
CA LYS A 9 -8.44 -5.31 14.30
C LYS A 9 -8.02 -6.26 13.20
N ARG A 10 -6.73 -6.55 13.10
CA ARG A 10 -6.22 -7.57 12.18
C ARG A 10 -6.76 -8.97 12.56
N GLN A 11 -6.72 -9.33 13.83
CA GLN A 11 -7.30 -10.57 14.32
C GLN A 11 -8.79 -10.67 14.00
N LEU A 12 -9.54 -9.58 14.19
CA LEU A 12 -10.96 -9.53 13.86
C LEU A 12 -11.21 -9.77 12.35
N VAL A 13 -10.37 -9.25 11.46
CA VAL A 13 -10.47 -9.52 10.02
C VAL A 13 -10.33 -11.03 9.74
N PHE A 14 -9.35 -11.69 10.33
CA PHE A 14 -9.16 -13.12 10.17
C PHE A 14 -10.34 -13.93 10.75
N GLU A 15 -10.78 -13.61 11.96
CA GLU A 15 -11.91 -14.30 12.60
C GLU A 15 -13.20 -14.18 11.77
N LEU A 16 -13.51 -13.00 11.27
CA LEU A 16 -14.69 -12.77 10.43
C LEU A 16 -14.57 -13.48 9.09
N SER A 17 -13.38 -13.44 8.48
CA SER A 17 -13.10 -14.15 7.23
C SER A 17 -13.27 -15.66 7.41
N ASP A 18 -12.78 -16.22 8.50
CA ASP A 18 -12.89 -17.65 8.83
C ASP A 18 -14.33 -18.09 9.09
N LYS A 19 -15.13 -17.21 9.68
CA LYS A 19 -16.58 -17.40 9.84
C LYS A 19 -17.36 -17.24 8.54
N GLY A 20 -16.69 -16.93 7.42
CA GLY A 20 -17.32 -16.75 6.10
C GLY A 20 -18.09 -15.44 5.96
N VAL A 21 -17.92 -14.48 6.87
CA VAL A 21 -18.53 -13.15 6.75
C VAL A 21 -17.96 -12.46 5.51
N PRO A 22 -18.80 -11.97 4.57
CA PRO A 22 -18.32 -11.29 3.38
C PRO A 22 -17.56 -10.00 3.73
N ILE A 23 -16.29 -9.91 3.35
CA ILE A 23 -15.45 -8.73 3.55
C ILE A 23 -14.89 -8.29 2.20
N TYR A 24 -15.29 -7.10 1.75
CA TYR A 24 -14.86 -6.50 0.49
C TYR A 24 -13.34 -6.35 0.41
N GLY A 25 -12.75 -6.80 -0.69
CA GLY A 25 -11.30 -6.75 -0.90
C GLY A 25 -10.48 -7.66 0.01
N CYS A 26 -11.13 -8.62 0.66
CA CYS A 26 -10.53 -9.62 1.53
C CYS A 26 -10.91 -11.02 1.05
N ASN A 27 -12.03 -11.58 1.52
CA ASN A 27 -12.57 -12.86 1.05
C ASN A 27 -13.64 -12.68 -0.05
N ARG A 28 -13.82 -11.45 -0.52
CA ARG A 28 -14.59 -11.05 -1.70
C ARG A 28 -13.74 -10.21 -2.63
N GLY A 29 -14.09 -10.21 -3.92
CA GLY A 29 -13.46 -9.36 -4.92
C GLY A 29 -13.73 -7.86 -4.70
N VAL A 30 -13.30 -7.05 -5.64
CA VAL A 30 -13.47 -5.58 -5.63
C VAL A 30 -14.23 -5.12 -6.88
N GLY A 31 -14.87 -3.95 -6.80
CA GLY A 31 -15.61 -3.35 -7.91
C GLY A 31 -16.66 -4.31 -8.47
N TRP A 32 -16.64 -4.53 -9.78
CA TRP A 32 -17.56 -5.45 -10.47
C TRP A 32 -17.50 -6.90 -9.96
N ASN A 33 -16.37 -7.31 -9.40
CA ASN A 33 -16.16 -8.66 -8.87
C ASN A 33 -16.45 -8.78 -7.36
N LYS A 34 -17.09 -7.79 -6.73
CA LYS A 34 -17.34 -7.73 -5.27
C LYS A 34 -18.07 -8.97 -4.70
N ASP A 35 -18.86 -9.66 -5.51
CA ASP A 35 -19.63 -10.83 -5.06
C ASP A 35 -18.88 -12.16 -5.28
N LYS A 36 -17.75 -12.14 -6.00
CA LYS A 36 -16.93 -13.33 -6.21
C LYS A 36 -16.11 -13.65 -4.96
N LYS A 37 -16.12 -14.91 -4.56
CA LYS A 37 -15.33 -15.41 -3.42
C LYS A 37 -13.84 -15.44 -3.77
N VAL A 38 -13.01 -15.04 -2.80
CA VAL A 38 -11.56 -15.21 -2.82
C VAL A 38 -11.23 -16.26 -1.77
N THR A 39 -10.58 -17.35 -2.17
CA THR A 39 -10.18 -18.42 -1.25
C THR A 39 -8.87 -18.08 -0.55
N LYS A 40 -8.62 -18.72 0.60
CA LYS A 40 -7.39 -18.47 1.38
C LYS A 40 -6.11 -18.76 0.58
N GLU A 41 -6.13 -19.81 -0.23
CA GLU A 41 -5.00 -20.20 -1.07
C GLU A 41 -4.70 -19.15 -2.15
N PHE A 42 -5.71 -18.39 -2.56
CA PHE A 42 -5.60 -17.37 -3.61
C PHE A 42 -5.39 -15.95 -3.08
N VAL A 43 -5.48 -15.72 -1.78
CA VAL A 43 -5.44 -14.38 -1.16
C VAL A 43 -4.19 -13.58 -1.56
N SER A 44 -3.01 -14.16 -1.41
CA SER A 44 -1.75 -13.46 -1.75
C SER A 44 -1.72 -13.10 -3.23
N GLN A 45 -2.07 -14.02 -4.11
CA GLN A 45 -2.14 -13.75 -5.55
C GLN A 45 -3.21 -12.73 -5.90
N PHE A 46 -4.37 -12.76 -5.23
CA PHE A 46 -5.43 -11.78 -5.41
C PHE A 46 -4.96 -10.36 -5.07
N ASN A 47 -4.26 -10.18 -3.95
CA ASN A 47 -3.69 -8.90 -3.56
C ASN A 47 -2.62 -8.42 -4.56
N LYS A 48 -1.72 -9.30 -5.01
CA LYS A 48 -0.74 -8.97 -6.07
C LYS A 48 -1.42 -8.54 -7.36
N ASN A 49 -2.41 -9.31 -7.81
CA ASN A 49 -3.17 -8.99 -9.02
C ASN A 49 -3.89 -7.63 -8.89
N MET A 50 -4.41 -7.30 -7.70
CA MET A 50 -5.02 -6.01 -7.42
C MET A 50 -4.00 -4.88 -7.60
N LEU A 51 -2.82 -4.99 -7.02
CA LEU A 51 -1.76 -3.99 -7.18
C LEU A 51 -1.35 -3.83 -8.65
N HIS A 52 -1.08 -4.93 -9.35
CA HIS A 52 -0.69 -4.88 -10.77
C HIS A 52 -1.76 -4.27 -11.66
N SER A 53 -3.01 -4.67 -11.49
CA SER A 53 -4.12 -4.18 -12.32
C SER A 53 -4.43 -2.70 -12.12
N HIS A 54 -4.08 -2.13 -10.99
CA HIS A 54 -4.27 -0.71 -10.69
C HIS A 54 -3.02 0.15 -10.86
N SER A 55 -1.84 -0.44 -11.04
CA SER A 55 -0.58 0.29 -11.27
C SER A 55 -0.45 0.77 -12.72
N VAL A 56 -1.44 1.52 -13.18
CA VAL A 56 -1.57 2.02 -14.55
C VAL A 56 -1.36 3.53 -14.64
N GLY A 57 -0.78 4.14 -13.61
CA GLY A 57 -0.44 5.55 -13.58
C GLY A 57 0.57 5.92 -14.66
N VAL A 58 0.43 7.13 -15.20
CA VAL A 58 1.26 7.65 -16.30
C VAL A 58 1.77 9.05 -16.03
N GLY A 59 2.64 9.54 -16.91
CA GLY A 59 3.21 10.89 -16.84
C GLY A 59 4.47 10.94 -15.99
N GLU A 60 4.86 12.16 -15.61
CA GLU A 60 6.01 12.38 -14.74
C GLU A 60 5.76 11.86 -13.32
N SER A 61 6.83 11.54 -12.62
CA SER A 61 6.75 11.16 -11.21
C SER A 61 6.52 12.39 -10.33
N ALA A 62 5.84 12.19 -9.22
CA ALA A 62 5.76 13.15 -8.13
C ALA A 62 7.16 13.55 -7.65
N SER A 63 7.29 14.76 -7.10
CA SER A 63 8.53 15.22 -6.47
C SER A 63 8.91 14.29 -5.30
N ILE A 64 10.13 14.42 -4.79
CA ILE A 64 10.56 13.67 -3.61
C ILE A 64 9.71 14.09 -2.40
N GLU A 65 9.42 15.37 -2.28
CA GLU A 65 8.64 15.97 -1.20
C GLU A 65 7.20 15.48 -1.25
N GLU A 66 6.54 15.53 -2.42
CA GLU A 66 5.20 14.99 -2.63
C GLU A 66 5.13 13.48 -2.30
N ALA A 67 6.10 12.71 -2.80
CA ALA A 67 6.14 11.26 -2.58
C ALA A 67 6.36 10.89 -1.11
N ARG A 68 7.30 11.55 -0.43
CA ARG A 68 7.57 11.34 0.99
C ARG A 68 6.41 11.86 1.85
N GLY A 69 5.83 12.99 1.49
CA GLY A 69 4.61 13.52 2.12
C GLY A 69 3.46 12.51 2.05
N ALA A 70 3.23 11.93 0.87
CA ALA A 70 2.22 10.87 0.70
C ALA A 70 2.48 9.66 1.59
N MET A 71 3.75 9.22 1.70
CA MET A 71 4.11 8.11 2.59
C MET A 71 3.85 8.45 4.07
N VAL A 72 4.21 9.66 4.52
CA VAL A 72 3.98 10.11 5.91
C VAL A 72 2.48 10.17 6.20
N ILE A 73 1.69 10.80 5.34
CA ILE A 73 0.23 10.89 5.50
C ILE A 73 -0.38 9.48 5.55
N ARG A 74 0.03 8.59 4.61
CA ARG A 74 -0.48 7.23 4.59
C ARG A 74 -0.09 6.46 5.85
N LEU A 75 1.16 6.53 6.26
CA LEU A 75 1.65 5.87 7.47
C LEU A 75 0.90 6.34 8.71
N ASN A 76 0.68 7.65 8.85
CA ASN A 76 -0.08 8.22 9.95
C ASN A 76 -1.53 7.68 9.99
N ASN A 77 -2.19 7.60 8.83
CA ASN A 77 -3.54 7.03 8.74
C ASN A 77 -3.57 5.53 9.13
N LEU A 78 -2.55 4.78 8.73
CA LEU A 78 -2.44 3.36 9.08
C LEU A 78 -2.22 3.16 10.58
N LEU A 79 -1.43 4.02 11.22
CA LEU A 79 -1.16 3.98 12.67
C LEU A 79 -2.39 4.27 13.55
N VAL A 80 -3.47 4.83 13.00
CA VAL A 80 -4.77 4.92 13.70
C VAL A 80 -5.38 3.54 13.96
N GLY A 81 -4.96 2.53 13.21
CA GLY A 81 -5.35 1.14 13.43
C GLY A 81 -6.76 0.80 12.97
N CYS A 82 -7.30 1.51 11.96
CA CYS A 82 -8.66 1.26 11.47
C CYS A 82 -8.72 0.39 10.21
N THR A 83 -7.57 0.06 9.61
CA THR A 83 -7.51 -0.61 8.31
C THR A 83 -7.44 -2.13 8.38
N GLY A 84 -6.96 -2.70 9.49
CA GLY A 84 -6.68 -4.14 9.62
C GLY A 84 -5.52 -4.61 8.75
N LEU A 85 -4.60 -3.69 8.39
CA LEU A 85 -3.40 -3.97 7.60
C LEU A 85 -2.36 -4.77 8.41
N SER A 86 -1.52 -5.52 7.72
CA SER A 86 -0.38 -6.22 8.33
C SER A 86 0.61 -5.24 8.95
N PRO A 87 1.02 -5.42 10.22
CA PRO A 87 1.99 -4.54 10.90
C PRO A 87 3.33 -4.45 10.18
N GLU A 88 3.76 -5.51 9.50
CA GLU A 88 4.98 -5.58 8.73
C GLU A 88 5.02 -4.54 7.60
N ILE A 89 3.88 -4.22 7.01
CA ILE A 89 3.75 -3.18 5.97
C ILE A 89 3.99 -1.80 6.59
N VAL A 90 3.42 -1.53 7.76
CA VAL A 90 3.61 -0.27 8.49
C VAL A 90 5.08 -0.09 8.86
N GLN A 91 5.71 -1.16 9.35
CA GLN A 91 7.13 -1.15 9.71
C GLN A 91 8.02 -0.92 8.49
N LEU A 92 7.79 -1.62 7.38
CA LEU A 92 8.55 -1.44 6.15
C LEU A 92 8.42 -0.02 5.61
N MET A 93 7.21 0.58 5.62
CA MET A 93 7.02 1.96 5.20
C MET A 93 7.81 2.95 6.08
N ALA A 94 7.84 2.74 7.39
CA ALA A 94 8.63 3.56 8.32
C ALA A 94 10.15 3.43 8.03
N GLU A 95 10.64 2.20 7.80
CA GLU A 95 12.03 1.96 7.43
C GLU A 95 12.40 2.60 6.09
N MET A 96 11.52 2.54 5.10
CA MET A 96 11.73 3.21 3.82
C MET A 96 11.88 4.72 3.99
N LEU A 97 11.04 5.35 4.83
CA LEU A 97 11.14 6.78 5.14
C LEU A 97 12.49 7.10 5.83
N ASN A 98 12.88 6.31 6.84
CA ASN A 98 14.12 6.50 7.59
C ASN A 98 15.37 6.34 6.72
N ARG A 99 15.33 5.46 5.72
CA ARG A 99 16.45 5.15 4.82
C ARG A 99 16.41 5.89 3.49
N SER A 100 15.48 6.85 3.34
CA SER A 100 15.30 7.64 2.11
C SER A 100 15.08 6.77 0.86
N ILE A 101 14.34 5.68 1.00
CA ILE A 101 13.84 4.86 -0.11
C ILE A 101 12.49 5.43 -0.50
N THR A 102 12.43 6.18 -1.63
CA THR A 102 11.25 6.93 -2.03
C THR A 102 10.58 6.29 -3.25
N PRO A 103 9.33 5.81 -3.15
CA PRO A 103 8.59 5.28 -4.29
C PRO A 103 8.40 6.31 -5.40
N LEU A 104 8.38 5.88 -6.65
CA LEU A 104 8.02 6.72 -7.78
C LEU A 104 6.51 6.65 -7.98
N PHE A 105 5.82 7.77 -7.69
CA PHE A 105 4.39 7.91 -7.93
C PHE A 105 4.16 8.62 -9.26
N PRO A 106 3.56 7.99 -10.28
CA PRO A 106 3.09 8.73 -11.46
C PRO A 106 2.03 9.75 -11.06
N LYS A 107 2.13 10.99 -11.53
CA LYS A 107 1.18 12.06 -11.15
C LYS A 107 -0.22 11.88 -11.73
N ARG A 108 -0.36 11.18 -12.85
CA ARG A 108 -1.65 11.01 -13.54
C ARG A 108 -2.20 9.61 -13.31
N GLY A 109 -3.45 9.53 -12.84
CA GLY A 109 -4.15 8.25 -12.61
C GLY A 109 -5.24 8.33 -11.55
N SER A 110 -5.16 9.28 -10.61
CA SER A 110 -6.24 9.51 -9.65
C SER A 110 -7.47 10.08 -10.34
N VAL A 111 -8.64 9.65 -9.88
CA VAL A 111 -9.95 10.21 -10.29
C VAL A 111 -10.54 11.13 -9.22
N GLY A 112 -9.77 11.46 -8.19
CA GLY A 112 -10.10 12.43 -7.14
C GLY A 112 -10.83 11.88 -5.92
N GLU A 113 -11.36 10.65 -5.97
CA GLU A 113 -12.00 9.99 -4.81
C GLU A 113 -10.95 9.35 -3.92
N ALA A 114 -10.06 8.57 -4.51
CA ALA A 114 -8.89 7.98 -3.87
C ALA A 114 -7.76 7.84 -4.91
N ASP A 115 -6.52 7.92 -4.45
CA ASP A 115 -5.32 7.80 -5.29
C ASP A 115 -4.97 6.32 -5.53
N ILE A 116 -5.98 5.49 -5.85
CA ILE A 116 -5.85 4.03 -5.99
C ILE A 116 -4.72 3.68 -6.96
N VAL A 117 -4.72 4.30 -8.13
CA VAL A 117 -3.73 4.06 -9.18
C VAL A 117 -2.32 4.43 -8.71
N ASN A 118 -2.17 5.60 -8.09
CA ASN A 118 -0.87 6.09 -7.61
C ASN A 118 -0.34 5.24 -6.45
N LEU A 119 -1.20 4.95 -5.45
CA LEU A 119 -0.81 4.15 -4.29
C LEU A 119 -0.59 2.66 -4.61
N SER A 120 -1.12 2.16 -5.72
CA SER A 120 -0.76 0.82 -6.21
C SER A 120 0.72 0.71 -6.55
N HIS A 121 1.36 1.79 -7.02
CA HIS A 121 2.81 1.83 -7.23
C HIS A 121 3.58 1.71 -5.90
N LEU A 122 3.07 2.31 -4.79
CA LEU A 122 3.61 2.05 -3.45
C LEU A 122 3.47 0.57 -3.09
N GLY A 123 2.31 -0.02 -3.38
CA GLY A 123 2.07 -1.45 -3.14
C GLY A 123 3.08 -2.35 -3.87
N LEU A 124 3.38 -2.05 -5.14
CA LEU A 124 4.42 -2.77 -5.88
C LEU A 124 5.81 -2.62 -5.24
N VAL A 125 6.15 -1.43 -4.75
CA VAL A 125 7.41 -1.21 -4.02
C VAL A 125 7.47 -2.08 -2.77
N LEU A 126 6.40 -2.12 -1.98
CA LEU A 126 6.35 -2.91 -0.73
C LEU A 126 6.55 -4.41 -0.96
N ILE A 127 6.12 -4.94 -2.10
CA ILE A 127 6.37 -6.35 -2.49
C ILE A 127 7.67 -6.54 -3.29
N GLY A 128 8.52 -5.51 -3.40
CA GLY A 128 9.83 -5.58 -4.05
C GLY A 128 9.81 -5.45 -5.59
N GLU A 129 8.64 -5.22 -6.21
CA GLU A 129 8.49 -5.21 -7.67
C GLU A 129 8.48 -3.80 -8.29
N GLY A 130 8.32 -2.75 -7.48
CA GLY A 130 8.25 -1.36 -7.94
C GLY A 130 9.63 -0.71 -8.13
N LYS A 131 9.61 0.55 -8.58
CA LYS A 131 10.81 1.40 -8.69
C LYS A 131 10.84 2.44 -7.59
N VAL A 132 12.03 2.75 -7.11
CA VAL A 132 12.29 3.73 -6.06
C VAL A 132 13.43 4.66 -6.46
N LEU A 133 13.40 5.88 -5.94
CA LEU A 133 14.56 6.74 -5.88
C LEU A 133 15.33 6.38 -4.61
N TYR A 134 16.58 5.97 -4.77
CA TYR A 134 17.46 5.57 -3.69
C TYR A 134 18.88 6.08 -3.95
N LYS A 135 19.43 6.87 -3.01
CA LYS A 135 20.79 7.47 -3.12
C LYS A 135 21.03 8.19 -4.46
N GLY A 136 20.01 8.92 -4.94
CA GLY A 136 20.08 9.73 -6.17
C GLY A 136 19.88 8.93 -7.48
N ALA A 137 19.63 7.63 -7.43
CA ALA A 137 19.40 6.79 -8.58
C ALA A 137 18.02 6.11 -8.53
N VAL A 138 17.42 5.89 -9.70
CA VAL A 138 16.21 5.08 -9.83
C VAL A 138 16.61 3.62 -9.96
N VAL A 139 16.20 2.80 -9.01
CA VAL A 139 16.50 1.37 -8.94
C VAL A 139 15.22 0.56 -8.65
N LEU A 140 15.29 -0.75 -8.78
CA LEU A 140 14.22 -1.63 -8.33
C LEU A 140 14.15 -1.63 -6.79
N ALA A 141 12.95 -1.71 -6.25
CA ALA A 141 12.73 -1.76 -4.80
C ALA A 141 13.50 -2.91 -4.14
N ALA A 142 13.50 -4.10 -4.75
CA ALA A 142 14.24 -5.25 -4.25
C ALA A 142 15.75 -4.99 -4.11
N GLU A 143 16.34 -4.23 -5.05
CA GLU A 143 17.77 -3.87 -4.98
C GLU A 143 18.07 -2.91 -3.83
N ALA A 144 17.22 -1.89 -3.64
CA ALA A 144 17.34 -0.95 -2.53
C ALA A 144 17.16 -1.66 -1.18
N PHE A 145 16.17 -2.54 -1.08
CA PHE A 145 15.90 -3.33 0.12
C PHE A 145 17.07 -4.24 0.47
N ALA A 146 17.60 -4.99 -0.49
CA ALA A 146 18.75 -5.86 -0.27
C ALA A 146 19.98 -5.10 0.26
N LYS A 147 20.24 -3.88 -0.27
CA LYS A 147 21.35 -3.02 0.18
C LYS A 147 21.16 -2.49 1.60
N GLU A 148 19.94 -2.36 2.07
CA GLU A 148 19.59 -1.85 3.39
C GLU A 148 19.21 -2.97 4.39
N GLY A 149 19.25 -4.23 3.98
CA GLY A 149 18.87 -5.38 4.82
C GLY A 149 17.37 -5.40 5.15
N LEU A 150 16.54 -4.90 4.22
CA LEU A 150 15.09 -4.97 4.30
C LEU A 150 14.56 -6.08 3.42
N GLU A 151 13.42 -6.65 3.81
CA GLU A 151 12.73 -7.68 3.04
C GLU A 151 11.39 -7.16 2.52
N PRO A 152 11.02 -7.50 1.26
CA PRO A 152 9.68 -7.26 0.76
C PRO A 152 8.63 -7.98 1.60
N VAL A 153 7.44 -7.39 1.71
CA VAL A 153 6.34 -8.01 2.45
C VAL A 153 5.56 -9.02 1.61
N VAL A 154 5.02 -10.03 2.27
CA VAL A 154 4.02 -10.93 1.69
C VAL A 154 2.64 -10.40 2.07
N LEU A 155 1.80 -10.16 1.05
CA LEU A 155 0.45 -9.63 1.26
C LEU A 155 -0.49 -10.73 1.75
N LEU A 156 -1.22 -10.40 2.79
CA LEU A 156 -2.26 -11.23 3.40
C LEU A 156 -3.65 -10.61 3.15
N GLU A 157 -4.67 -11.14 3.85
CA GLU A 157 -6.05 -10.67 3.72
C GLU A 157 -6.17 -9.15 3.89
N LYS A 158 -6.85 -8.51 2.95
CA LYS A 158 -7.15 -7.07 2.94
C LYS A 158 -5.95 -6.14 2.71
N ASP A 159 -4.71 -6.62 2.71
CA ASP A 159 -3.52 -5.75 2.61
C ASP A 159 -3.50 -4.92 1.33
N GLY A 160 -3.79 -5.53 0.18
CA GLY A 160 -3.82 -4.81 -1.10
C GLY A 160 -4.79 -3.64 -1.07
N LEU A 161 -6.05 -3.88 -0.72
CA LEU A 161 -7.05 -2.81 -0.63
C LEU A 161 -6.67 -1.74 0.40
N ALA A 162 -6.16 -2.16 1.55
CA ALA A 162 -5.75 -1.25 2.62
C ALA A 162 -4.55 -0.36 2.22
N ILE A 163 -3.64 -0.83 1.37
CA ILE A 163 -2.53 -0.02 0.86
C ILE A 163 -3.05 1.10 -0.05
N LEU A 164 -3.89 0.77 -1.03
CA LEU A 164 -4.24 1.67 -2.13
C LEU A 164 -5.43 2.61 -1.85
N SER A 165 -6.28 2.32 -0.86
CA SER A 165 -7.49 3.11 -0.57
C SER A 165 -7.19 4.32 0.31
N SER A 166 -6.67 5.40 -0.28
CA SER A 166 -6.37 6.66 0.40
C SER A 166 -6.14 7.79 -0.59
N ASN A 167 -6.29 9.04 -0.16
CA ASN A 167 -5.96 10.27 -0.91
C ASN A 167 -4.59 10.83 -0.50
N ALA A 168 -3.67 10.00 -0.08
CA ALA A 168 -2.43 10.47 0.54
C ALA A 168 -1.55 11.29 -0.41
N LEU A 169 -1.50 10.93 -1.71
CA LEU A 169 -0.73 11.70 -2.69
C LEU A 169 -1.39 13.04 -2.98
N SER A 170 -2.70 13.07 -3.24
CA SER A 170 -3.45 14.31 -3.45
C SER A 170 -3.34 15.26 -2.25
N ALA A 171 -3.38 14.72 -1.03
CA ALA A 171 -3.21 15.50 0.19
C ALA A 171 -1.78 16.06 0.32
N ALA A 172 -0.75 15.28 0.00
CA ALA A 172 0.63 15.74 0.02
C ALA A 172 0.86 16.87 -0.99
N MET A 173 0.37 16.71 -2.22
CA MET A 173 0.44 17.75 -3.25
C MET A 173 -0.29 19.03 -2.83
N ALA A 174 -1.45 18.91 -2.18
CA ALA A 174 -2.18 20.06 -1.66
C ALA A 174 -1.40 20.78 -0.53
N CYS A 175 -0.75 20.04 0.36
CA CYS A 175 0.10 20.60 1.42
C CYS A 175 1.34 21.33 0.86
N GLU A 176 1.92 20.83 -0.23
CA GLU A 176 3.08 21.48 -0.87
C GLU A 176 2.67 22.77 -1.62
N ALA A 177 1.46 22.80 -2.17
CA ALA A 177 0.95 23.95 -2.90
C ALA A 177 0.48 25.11 -1.99
N TYR A 178 0.20 24.87 -0.71
CA TYR A 178 -0.25 25.86 0.27
C TYR A 178 0.92 26.55 0.95
#